data_983d761fbcebbeafe56f8f0c580265db
#
_entry.id   983d761fbcebbeafe56f8f0c580265db
#
_cell.length_a   1.000
_cell.length_b   1.000
_cell.length_c   1.000
_cell.angle_alpha   90.00
_cell.angle_beta   90.00
_cell.angle_gamma   90.00
#
_symmetry.space_group_name_H-M   'P 1'
#
loop_
_entity.id
_entity.type
_entity.pdbx_description
1 polymer ?
#
loop_
_entity_poly.entity_id
_entity_poly.type
_entity_poly.pdbx_seq_one_letter_code
_entity_poly.pdbx_strand_id
1 'polypeptide(L)'
;MNLDDKIGLSFTSEEVLPAVGQGIIAVQCNKNDDVVRNLLRNINDTETEVCAKSERAMLQAIKGNCETAVGGLAIIENNNLKFTAQLFSDSGLRSYEYELMGKISEAVNIGKLVGEELLKLAGSEFKKKWTY
;
A
#
# COMPACT_ATOMS: atom_id res chain seq x y z
N MET A 1 -12.23 18.73 -10.75
CA MET A 1 -11.73 19.13 -12.09
C MET A 1 -12.46 18.25 -13.10
N ASN A 2 -13.15 18.81 -14.06
CA ASN A 2 -13.77 18.00 -15.12
C ASN A 2 -12.71 17.72 -16.19
N LEU A 3 -12.00 16.62 -16.05
CA LEU A 3 -10.91 16.20 -16.96
C LEU A 3 -11.18 14.83 -17.57
N ASP A 4 -12.40 14.29 -17.45
CA ASP A 4 -12.75 12.95 -17.90
C ASP A 4 -12.56 12.77 -19.41
N ASP A 5 -12.74 13.86 -20.18
CA ASP A 5 -12.49 13.92 -21.62
C ASP A 5 -11.00 13.86 -22.01
N LYS A 6 -10.10 13.98 -21.03
CA LYS A 6 -8.65 13.88 -21.21
C LYS A 6 -8.09 12.49 -20.91
N ILE A 7 -8.91 11.59 -20.38
CA ILE A 7 -8.52 10.22 -20.07
C ILE A 7 -8.55 9.40 -21.36
N GLY A 8 -7.37 8.95 -21.80
CA GLY A 8 -7.26 8.10 -23.00
C GLY A 8 -7.60 6.63 -22.70
N LEU A 9 -7.19 6.11 -21.54
CA LEU A 9 -7.41 4.75 -21.11
C LEU A 9 -7.39 4.67 -19.59
N SER A 10 -8.28 3.86 -19.00
CA SER A 10 -8.27 3.50 -17.59
C SER A 10 -7.90 2.03 -17.44
N PHE A 11 -6.94 1.73 -16.57
CA PHE A 11 -6.61 0.37 -16.20
C PHE A 11 -7.38 -0.05 -14.95
N THR A 12 -7.75 -1.32 -14.89
CA THR A 12 -8.23 -1.93 -13.65
C THR A 12 -7.06 -2.25 -12.72
N SER A 13 -7.33 -2.45 -11.43
CA SER A 13 -6.30 -2.87 -10.47
C SER A 13 -5.75 -4.28 -10.75
N GLU A 14 -6.47 -5.09 -11.51
CA GLU A 14 -6.02 -6.41 -11.97
C GLU A 14 -5.02 -6.30 -13.14
N GLU A 15 -5.14 -5.27 -13.95
CA GLU A 15 -4.20 -5.01 -15.06
C GLU A 15 -2.94 -4.31 -14.58
N VAL A 16 -3.09 -3.32 -13.68
CA VAL A 16 -1.96 -2.55 -13.14
C VAL A 16 -2.23 -2.23 -11.67
N LEU A 17 -1.47 -2.81 -10.76
CA LEU A 17 -1.51 -2.42 -9.36
C LEU A 17 -1.00 -0.99 -9.19
N PRO A 18 -1.73 -0.13 -8.45
CA PRO A 18 -1.29 1.23 -8.17
C PRO A 18 -0.06 1.25 -7.26
N ALA A 19 0.62 2.39 -7.23
CA ALA A 19 1.61 2.63 -6.20
C ALA A 19 0.96 2.62 -4.81
N VAL A 20 1.70 2.16 -3.80
CA VAL A 20 1.23 2.12 -2.42
C VAL A 20 0.79 3.51 -1.94
N GLY A 21 -0.42 3.60 -1.40
CA GLY A 21 -1.04 4.85 -0.97
C GLY A 21 -1.57 5.72 -2.11
N GLN A 22 -1.58 5.24 -3.34
CA GLN A 22 -2.08 6.00 -4.50
C GLN A 22 -3.56 6.36 -4.32
N GLY A 23 -3.87 7.64 -4.52
CA GLY A 23 -5.23 8.16 -4.37
C GLY A 23 -5.66 8.45 -2.93
N ILE A 24 -4.86 8.10 -1.93
CA ILE A 24 -5.15 8.39 -0.52
C ILE A 24 -4.71 9.83 -0.20
N ILE A 25 -5.65 10.63 0.30
CA ILE A 25 -5.37 11.99 0.79
C ILE A 25 -5.09 11.91 2.29
N ALA A 26 -3.89 12.31 2.70
CA ALA A 26 -3.48 12.36 4.10
C ALA A 26 -3.41 13.80 4.59
N VAL A 27 -4.01 14.08 5.76
CA VAL A 27 -3.93 15.37 6.43
C VAL A 27 -3.08 15.22 7.69
N GLN A 28 -2.06 16.06 7.81
CA GLN A 28 -1.16 16.07 8.97
C GLN A 28 -1.48 17.26 9.87
N CYS A 29 -1.50 17.03 11.18
CA CYS A 29 -1.63 18.07 12.19
C CYS A 29 -0.66 17.86 13.36
N ASN A 30 -0.53 18.87 14.22
CA ASN A 30 0.24 18.71 15.44
C ASN A 30 -0.43 17.66 16.35
N LYS A 31 0.36 16.71 16.85
CA LYS A 31 -0.14 15.62 17.71
C LYS A 31 -0.75 16.12 19.04
N ASN A 32 -0.36 17.30 19.49
CA ASN A 32 -0.84 17.90 20.75
C ASN A 32 -2.01 18.89 20.53
N ASP A 33 -2.47 19.07 19.29
CA ASP A 33 -3.62 19.91 18.96
C ASP A 33 -4.89 19.05 18.95
N ASP A 34 -5.51 18.91 20.13
CA ASP A 34 -6.71 18.09 20.27
C ASP A 34 -7.92 18.67 19.55
N VAL A 35 -7.98 20.00 19.37
CA VAL A 35 -9.08 20.65 18.65
C VAL A 35 -9.04 20.25 17.18
N VAL A 36 -7.90 20.42 16.51
CA VAL A 36 -7.72 20.08 15.11
C VAL A 36 -7.86 18.56 14.91
N ARG A 37 -7.29 17.75 15.79
CA ARG A 37 -7.43 16.28 15.73
C ARG A 37 -8.89 15.82 15.80
N ASN A 38 -9.69 16.45 16.66
CA ASN A 38 -11.11 16.12 16.77
C ASN A 38 -11.89 16.53 15.51
N LEU A 39 -11.56 17.68 14.91
CA LEU A 39 -12.15 18.09 13.63
C LEU A 39 -11.80 17.12 12.51
N LEU A 40 -10.54 16.69 12.41
CA LEU A 40 -10.08 15.75 11.38
C LEU A 40 -10.71 14.36 11.51
N ARG A 41 -11.06 13.93 12.73
CA ARG A 41 -11.78 12.65 12.92
C ARG A 41 -13.12 12.62 12.20
N ASN A 42 -13.79 13.78 12.04
CA ASN A 42 -15.10 13.84 11.37
C ASN A 42 -15.03 13.64 9.86
N ILE A 43 -13.84 13.80 9.26
CA ILE A 43 -13.61 13.61 7.82
C ILE A 43 -12.78 12.37 7.54
N ASN A 44 -12.38 11.62 8.57
CA ASN A 44 -11.59 10.41 8.42
C ASN A 44 -12.46 9.27 7.89
N ASP A 45 -12.01 8.65 6.81
CA ASP A 45 -12.58 7.42 6.30
C ASP A 45 -11.85 6.22 6.94
N THR A 46 -12.58 5.45 7.73
CA THR A 46 -12.01 4.37 8.54
C THR A 46 -11.53 3.19 7.67
N GLU A 47 -12.22 2.90 6.59
CA GLU A 47 -11.82 1.81 5.68
C GLU A 47 -10.54 2.17 4.94
N THR A 48 -10.47 3.39 4.40
CA THR A 48 -9.24 3.92 3.78
C THR A 48 -8.08 3.95 4.78
N GLU A 49 -8.32 4.34 6.03
CA GLU A 49 -7.27 4.34 7.08
C GLU A 49 -6.72 2.93 7.33
N VAL A 50 -7.57 1.93 7.38
CA VAL A 50 -7.16 0.53 7.58
C VAL A 50 -6.34 0.03 6.39
N CYS A 51 -6.80 0.29 5.16
CA CYS A 51 -6.07 -0.06 3.94
C CYS A 51 -4.70 0.61 3.91
N ALA A 52 -4.65 1.92 4.17
CA ALA A 52 -3.40 2.69 4.24
C ALA A 52 -2.41 2.12 5.28
N LYS A 53 -2.89 1.71 6.45
CA LYS A 53 -2.06 1.09 7.49
C LYS A 53 -1.45 -0.23 7.02
N SER A 54 -2.22 -1.07 6.32
CA SER A 54 -1.74 -2.32 5.76
C SER A 54 -0.66 -2.09 4.71
N GLU A 55 -0.92 -1.21 3.76
CA GLU A 55 0.02 -0.87 2.68
C GLU A 55 1.33 -0.28 3.23
N ARG A 56 1.24 0.64 4.21
CA ARG A 56 2.43 1.20 4.87
C ARG A 56 3.22 0.17 5.67
N ALA A 57 2.55 -0.78 6.31
CA ALA A 57 3.22 -1.87 7.04
C ALA A 57 4.02 -2.77 6.08
N MET A 58 3.50 -3.03 4.88
CA MET A 58 4.22 -3.75 3.82
C MET A 58 5.47 -2.98 3.39
N LEU A 59 5.37 -1.67 3.09
CA LEU A 59 6.52 -0.85 2.73
C LEU A 59 7.60 -0.85 3.83
N GLN A 60 7.21 -0.80 5.10
CA GLN A 60 8.14 -0.88 6.21
C GLN A 60 8.83 -2.26 6.28
N ALA A 61 8.08 -3.35 6.05
CA ALA A 61 8.63 -4.70 6.07
C ALA A 61 9.68 -4.92 4.97
N ILE A 62 9.44 -4.41 3.77
CA ILE A 62 10.42 -4.49 2.67
C ILE A 62 11.52 -3.43 2.77
N LYS A 63 11.46 -2.52 3.76
CA LYS A 63 12.32 -1.34 3.87
C LYS A 63 12.30 -0.48 2.60
N GLY A 64 11.13 -0.41 1.97
CA GLY A 64 10.93 0.33 0.72
C GLY A 64 10.95 1.85 0.92
N ASN A 65 11.31 2.55 -0.13
CA ASN A 65 11.27 4.00 -0.25
C ASN A 65 10.64 4.41 -1.59
N CYS A 66 10.67 5.68 -1.94
CA CYS A 66 10.08 6.22 -3.18
C CYS A 66 10.72 5.66 -4.46
N GLU A 67 11.91 5.06 -4.38
CA GLU A 67 12.61 4.46 -5.53
C GLU A 67 12.36 2.96 -5.65
N THR A 68 11.69 2.37 -4.66
CA THR A 68 11.37 0.95 -4.68
C THR A 68 10.26 0.69 -5.69
N ALA A 69 10.54 -0.15 -6.68
CA ALA A 69 9.56 -0.53 -7.70
C ALA A 69 8.55 -1.54 -7.11
N VAL A 70 7.53 -1.02 -6.43
CA VAL A 70 6.50 -1.82 -5.76
C VAL A 70 5.11 -1.22 -6.01
N GLY A 71 4.17 -2.05 -6.37
CA GLY A 71 2.74 -1.76 -6.39
C GLY A 71 2.04 -2.46 -5.22
N GLY A 72 0.90 -1.93 -4.80
CA GLY A 72 0.10 -2.59 -3.77
C GLY A 72 -1.24 -1.91 -3.57
N LEU A 73 -2.26 -2.73 -3.39
CA LEU A 73 -3.62 -2.28 -3.16
C LEU A 73 -4.27 -3.13 -2.07
N ALA A 74 -4.63 -2.49 -0.98
CA ALA A 74 -5.46 -3.06 0.05
C ALA A 74 -6.91 -2.60 -0.15
N ILE A 75 -7.85 -3.54 -0.12
CA ILE A 75 -9.29 -3.27 -0.23
C ILE A 75 -10.06 -4.04 0.84
N ILE A 76 -11.24 -3.54 1.21
CA ILE A 76 -12.14 -4.25 2.12
C ILE A 76 -13.22 -4.91 1.30
N GLU A 77 -13.28 -6.24 1.38
CA GLU A 77 -14.29 -7.07 0.71
C GLU A 77 -14.94 -8.02 1.71
N ASN A 78 -16.27 -8.06 1.74
CA ASN A 78 -17.01 -8.97 2.61
C ASN A 78 -16.54 -8.96 4.07
N ASN A 79 -16.26 -7.76 4.60
CA ASN A 79 -15.79 -7.55 5.98
C ASN A 79 -14.39 -8.15 6.27
N ASN A 80 -13.61 -8.41 5.24
CA ASN A 80 -12.21 -8.81 5.32
C ASN A 80 -11.34 -7.81 4.57
N LEU A 81 -10.08 -7.73 4.98
CA LEU A 81 -9.05 -7.00 4.24
C LEU A 81 -8.40 -7.97 3.25
N LYS A 82 -8.44 -7.63 1.98
CA LYS A 82 -7.68 -8.27 0.91
C LYS A 82 -6.54 -7.35 0.53
N PHE A 83 -5.30 -7.83 0.52
CA PHE A 83 -4.14 -7.05 0.13
C PHE A 83 -3.33 -7.79 -0.92
N THR A 84 -3.25 -7.19 -2.12
CA THR A 84 -2.43 -7.68 -3.24
C THR A 84 -1.25 -6.72 -3.41
N ALA A 85 -0.04 -7.25 -3.53
CA ALA A 85 1.15 -6.44 -3.76
C ALA A 85 2.11 -7.13 -4.72
N GLN A 86 2.85 -6.32 -5.49
CA GLN A 86 3.78 -6.76 -6.51
C GLN A 86 5.10 -6.00 -6.40
N LEU A 87 6.20 -6.73 -6.37
CA LEU A 87 7.56 -6.21 -6.28
C LEU A 87 8.29 -6.50 -7.58
N PHE A 88 8.98 -5.52 -8.13
CA PHE A 88 9.73 -5.65 -9.38
C PHE A 88 11.24 -5.64 -9.13
N SER A 89 11.97 -6.40 -9.94
CA SER A 89 13.42 -6.26 -10.01
C SER A 89 13.80 -4.91 -10.64
N ASP A 90 15.02 -4.43 -10.36
CA ASP A 90 15.52 -3.16 -10.92
C ASP A 90 15.53 -3.11 -12.44
N SER A 91 15.70 -4.27 -13.09
CA SER A 91 15.66 -4.38 -14.55
C SER A 91 14.24 -4.39 -15.12
N GLY A 92 13.21 -4.52 -14.27
CA GLY A 92 11.82 -4.73 -14.68
C GLY A 92 11.53 -6.10 -15.31
N LEU A 93 12.53 -6.97 -15.43
CA LEU A 93 12.39 -8.28 -16.10
C LEU A 93 11.72 -9.34 -15.22
N ARG A 94 11.68 -9.12 -13.91
CA ARG A 94 11.06 -10.05 -12.95
C ARG A 94 10.09 -9.29 -12.07
N SER A 95 8.96 -9.92 -11.80
CA SER A 95 7.99 -9.46 -10.82
C SER A 95 7.63 -10.59 -9.88
N TYR A 96 7.35 -10.24 -8.65
CA TYR A 96 6.94 -11.14 -7.58
C TYR A 96 5.66 -10.61 -7.00
N GLU A 97 4.63 -11.42 -6.98
CA GLU A 97 3.31 -11.05 -6.50
C GLU A 97 2.90 -11.89 -5.31
N TYR A 98 2.24 -11.29 -4.36
CA TYR A 98 1.65 -11.99 -3.23
C TYR A 98 0.35 -11.33 -2.81
N GLU A 99 -0.65 -12.16 -2.51
CA GLU A 99 -1.96 -11.74 -2.02
C GLU A 99 -2.26 -12.43 -0.69
N LEU A 100 -2.82 -11.69 0.25
CA LEU A 100 -3.27 -12.21 1.53
C LEU A 100 -4.62 -11.59 1.90
N MET A 101 -5.53 -12.43 2.39
CA MET A 101 -6.81 -12.01 2.94
C MET A 101 -6.88 -12.35 4.41
N GLY A 102 -7.45 -11.45 5.22
CA GLY A 102 -7.64 -11.68 6.65
C GLY A 102 -8.59 -10.67 7.28
N LYS A 103 -8.67 -10.69 8.61
CA LYS A 103 -9.55 -9.78 9.33
C LYS A 103 -9.07 -8.34 9.26
N ILE A 104 -10.01 -7.40 9.15
CA ILE A 104 -9.74 -5.95 9.18
C ILE A 104 -8.89 -5.54 10.39
N SER A 105 -9.15 -6.15 11.56
CA SER A 105 -8.39 -5.88 12.79
C SER A 105 -6.90 -6.26 12.71
N GLU A 106 -6.51 -7.07 11.74
CA GLU A 106 -5.15 -7.56 11.54
C GLU A 106 -4.42 -6.83 10.40
N ALA A 107 -4.95 -5.72 9.91
CA ALA A 107 -4.46 -5.00 8.74
C ALA A 107 -2.95 -4.74 8.75
N VAL A 108 -2.39 -4.28 9.86
CA VAL A 108 -0.95 -4.04 9.98
C VAL A 108 -0.15 -5.34 9.88
N ASN A 109 -0.64 -6.42 10.49
CA ASN A 109 0.02 -7.73 10.43
C ASN A 109 -0.07 -8.32 9.02
N ILE A 110 -1.21 -8.18 8.35
CA ILE A 110 -1.39 -8.60 6.94
C ILE A 110 -0.36 -7.88 6.06
N GLY A 111 -0.27 -6.57 6.17
CA GLY A 111 0.72 -5.80 5.40
C GLY A 111 2.15 -6.25 5.65
N LYS A 112 2.52 -6.48 6.91
CA LYS A 112 3.84 -6.98 7.27
C LYS A 112 4.12 -8.35 6.63
N LEU A 113 3.19 -9.29 6.74
CA LEU A 113 3.32 -10.64 6.17
C LEU A 113 3.46 -10.59 4.65
N VAL A 114 2.65 -9.76 3.96
CA VAL A 114 2.76 -9.56 2.50
C VAL A 114 4.16 -9.09 2.13
N GLY A 115 4.72 -8.11 2.84
CA GLY A 115 6.07 -7.62 2.59
C GLY A 115 7.15 -8.68 2.84
N GLU A 116 7.04 -9.45 3.92
CA GLU A 116 7.96 -10.53 4.25
C GLU A 116 7.93 -11.65 3.17
N GLU A 117 6.75 -12.03 2.68
CA GLU A 117 6.62 -13.03 1.62
C GLU A 117 7.17 -12.53 0.28
N LEU A 118 6.91 -11.26 -0.09
CA LEU A 118 7.51 -10.67 -1.29
C LEU A 118 9.04 -10.70 -1.24
N LEU A 119 9.66 -10.39 -0.07
CA LEU A 119 11.12 -10.48 0.10
C LEU A 119 11.64 -11.91 0.00
N LYS A 120 10.89 -12.91 0.48
CA LYS A 120 11.25 -14.32 0.33
C LYS A 120 11.22 -14.74 -1.14
N LEU A 121 10.16 -14.37 -1.87
CA LEU A 121 10.02 -14.66 -3.30
C LEU A 121 11.12 -13.98 -4.12
N ALA A 122 11.45 -12.73 -3.84
CA ALA A 122 12.49 -11.97 -4.53
C ALA A 122 13.92 -12.44 -4.20
N GLY A 123 14.09 -13.11 -3.07
CA GLY A 123 15.39 -13.71 -2.70
C GLY A 123 16.51 -12.71 -2.43
N SER A 124 17.77 -13.13 -2.70
CA SER A 124 18.97 -12.35 -2.39
C SER A 124 19.18 -11.14 -3.31
N GLU A 125 18.56 -11.11 -4.48
CA GLU A 125 18.72 -10.01 -5.45
C GLU A 125 18.18 -8.70 -4.88
N PHE A 126 17.08 -8.76 -4.12
CA PHE A 126 16.49 -7.58 -3.50
C PHE A 126 17.22 -7.11 -2.23
N LYS A 127 17.88 -8.01 -1.51
CA LYS A 127 18.54 -7.72 -0.22
C LYS A 127 19.80 -6.87 -0.34
N LYS A 128 20.43 -6.76 -1.51
CA LYS A 128 21.76 -6.14 -1.67
C LYS A 128 21.77 -4.61 -1.76
N LYS A 129 20.65 -3.97 -2.03
CA LYS A 129 20.62 -2.53 -2.35
C LYS A 129 20.27 -1.59 -1.19
N TRP A 130 19.72 -2.09 -0.09
CA TRP A 130 19.10 -1.27 0.96
C TRP A 130 19.79 -1.39 2.33
N THR A 131 21.06 -1.73 2.35
CA THR A 131 21.90 -1.61 3.53
C THR A 131 22.47 -0.20 3.60
N TYR A 132 21.80 0.67 4.35
CA TYR A 132 22.37 1.91 4.88
C TYR A 132 22.93 1.65 6.27
#